data_d0a866544e81a7300d81b0571f6eef9a
#
_entry.id   d0a866544e81a7300d81b0571f6eef9a
#
_cell.length_a   1.000
_cell.length_b   1.000
_cell.length_c   1.000
_cell.angle_alpha   90.00
_cell.angle_beta   90.00
_cell.angle_gamma   90.00
#
_symmetry.space_group_name_H-M   'P 1'
#
loop_
_entity.id
_entity.type
_entity.pdbx_description
1 polymer ?
#
loop_
_entity_poly.entity_id
_entity_poly.type
_entity_poly.pdbx_seq_one_letter_code
_entity_poly.pdbx_strand_id
1 'polypeptide(L)'
;MSRSRKEVLADALKAEAGAASADLKTLFTDDVTGWSPYATVSGLTALADLSALREEAFSNVVVTFRGLDEVGNKAVAEWLVEADHTGPLVLSEDSVLEATGRHVQLPGVTVADFRDGKIRSFRTYFDDLSLIEQIVGA
;
A
#
# COMPACT_ATOMS: atom_id res chain seq x y z
N MET A 1 -0.54 9.63 -24.51
CA MET A 1 0.36 10.34 -23.59
C MET A 1 0.71 9.46 -22.42
N SER A 2 1.97 9.31 -22.14
CA SER A 2 2.43 8.53 -21.01
C SER A 2 2.21 9.30 -19.71
N ARG A 3 1.81 8.61 -18.69
CA ARG A 3 1.75 9.17 -17.35
C ARG A 3 3.17 9.20 -16.77
N SER A 4 3.46 10.18 -15.93
CA SER A 4 4.74 10.21 -15.22
C SER A 4 4.83 9.06 -14.23
N ARG A 5 6.06 8.66 -13.88
CA ARG A 5 6.27 7.59 -12.89
C ARG A 5 5.66 7.95 -11.54
N LYS A 6 5.80 9.18 -11.11
CA LYS A 6 5.22 9.62 -9.84
C LYS A 6 3.70 9.57 -9.85
N GLU A 7 3.05 9.86 -10.98
CA GLU A 7 1.59 9.74 -11.09
C GLU A 7 1.16 8.28 -11.01
N VAL A 8 1.87 7.39 -11.68
CA VAL A 8 1.60 5.95 -11.62
C VAL A 8 1.78 5.45 -10.18
N LEU A 9 2.86 5.85 -9.51
CA LEU A 9 3.09 5.46 -8.10
C LEU A 9 1.97 5.97 -7.19
N ALA A 10 1.55 7.22 -7.35
CA ALA A 10 0.46 7.77 -6.55
C ALA A 10 -0.83 6.97 -6.73
N ASP A 11 -1.19 6.65 -7.97
CA ASP A 11 -2.39 5.87 -8.26
C ASP A 11 -2.28 4.44 -7.72
N ALA A 12 -1.10 3.85 -7.83
CA ALA A 12 -0.85 2.51 -7.31
C ALA A 12 -1.01 2.45 -5.78
N LEU A 13 -0.48 3.43 -5.08
CA LEU A 13 -0.59 3.48 -3.60
C LEU A 13 -2.03 3.67 -3.15
N LYS A 14 -2.80 4.51 -3.84
CA LYS A 14 -4.22 4.69 -3.54
C LYS A 14 -5.01 3.41 -3.80
N ALA A 15 -4.72 2.72 -4.90
CA ALA A 15 -5.39 1.47 -5.23
C ALA A 15 -5.07 0.36 -4.21
N GLU A 16 -3.80 0.20 -3.85
CA GLU A 16 -3.38 -0.78 -2.86
C GLU A 16 -3.98 -0.53 -1.47
N ALA A 17 -4.14 0.72 -1.11
CA ALA A 17 -4.67 1.09 0.20
C ALA A 17 -6.20 1.01 0.26
N GLY A 18 -6.87 0.83 -0.88
CA GLY A 18 -8.33 0.82 -0.93
C GLY A 18 -8.95 2.21 -0.98
N ALA A 19 -8.14 3.25 -1.26
CA ALA A 19 -8.65 4.63 -1.36
C ALA A 19 -9.21 4.96 -2.73
N ALA A 20 -8.87 4.16 -3.75
CA ALA A 20 -9.35 4.33 -5.11
C ALA A 20 -9.45 2.97 -5.79
N SER A 21 -10.33 2.86 -6.77
CA SER A 21 -10.43 1.65 -7.59
C SER A 21 -9.58 1.83 -8.85
N ALA A 22 -8.73 0.83 -9.15
CA ALA A 22 -7.92 0.83 -10.34
C ALA A 22 -7.61 -0.60 -10.77
N ASP A 23 -7.41 -0.79 -12.07
CA ASP A 23 -6.94 -2.06 -12.59
C ASP A 23 -5.42 -2.15 -12.38
N LEU A 24 -4.99 -3.04 -11.51
CA LEU A 24 -3.58 -3.19 -11.16
C LEU A 24 -2.69 -3.51 -12.35
N LYS A 25 -3.23 -4.16 -13.39
CA LYS A 25 -2.49 -4.46 -14.63
C LYS A 25 -2.02 -3.21 -15.36
N THR A 26 -2.68 -2.08 -15.17
CA THR A 26 -2.29 -0.83 -15.80
C THR A 26 -1.18 -0.11 -15.05
N LEU A 27 -0.93 -0.50 -13.81
CA LEU A 27 0.01 0.17 -12.90
C LEU A 27 1.26 -0.68 -12.60
N PHE A 28 1.10 -2.00 -12.60
CA PHE A 28 2.17 -2.94 -12.25
C PHE A 28 2.44 -3.93 -13.37
N THR A 29 3.69 -4.40 -13.46
CA THR A 29 4.03 -5.51 -14.36
C THR A 29 3.46 -6.81 -13.81
N ASP A 30 3.25 -7.81 -14.68
CA ASP A 30 2.72 -9.12 -14.26
C ASP A 30 3.64 -9.82 -13.25
N ASP A 31 4.94 -9.61 -13.37
CA ASP A 31 5.97 -10.21 -12.52
C ASP A 31 6.41 -9.30 -11.37
N VAL A 32 5.59 -8.33 -11.00
CA VAL A 32 5.92 -7.37 -9.95
C VAL A 32 6.34 -8.07 -8.66
N THR A 33 7.34 -7.50 -8.00
CA THR A 33 7.74 -7.91 -6.66
C THR A 33 7.63 -6.74 -5.71
N GLY A 34 7.24 -7.02 -4.48
CA GLY A 34 7.10 -5.98 -3.48
C GLY A 34 7.51 -6.46 -2.11
N TRP A 35 8.04 -5.54 -1.32
CA TRP A 35 8.41 -5.78 0.07
C TRP A 35 7.80 -4.74 0.99
N SER A 36 7.32 -5.18 2.13
CA SER A 36 6.90 -4.32 3.24
C SER A 36 7.16 -5.05 4.55
N PRO A 37 7.04 -4.37 5.71
CA PRO A 37 7.19 -5.04 7.00
C PRO A 37 6.24 -6.22 7.21
N TYR A 38 5.08 -6.23 6.56
CA TYR A 38 4.10 -7.31 6.72
C TYR A 38 4.30 -8.47 5.77
N ALA A 39 4.77 -8.21 4.55
CA ALA A 39 4.74 -9.24 3.53
C ALA A 39 5.67 -8.94 2.37
N THR A 40 6.13 -10.01 1.74
CA THR A 40 6.76 -9.97 0.43
C THR A 40 5.76 -10.53 -0.56
N VAL A 41 5.57 -9.86 -1.69
CA VAL A 41 4.69 -10.35 -2.74
C VAL A 41 5.48 -10.58 -4.01
N SER A 42 5.08 -11.60 -4.77
CA SER A 42 5.67 -11.92 -6.07
C SER A 42 4.54 -12.22 -7.02
N GLY A 43 4.40 -11.38 -8.02
CA GLY A 43 3.36 -11.48 -9.03
C GLY A 43 2.11 -10.67 -8.73
N LEU A 44 1.38 -10.37 -9.78
CA LEU A 44 0.21 -9.50 -9.72
C LEU A 44 -0.94 -10.11 -8.92
N THR A 45 -1.14 -11.43 -8.99
CA THR A 45 -2.20 -12.11 -8.24
C THR A 45 -1.96 -12.01 -6.73
N ALA A 46 -0.72 -12.23 -6.27
CA ALA A 46 -0.37 -12.11 -4.86
C ALA A 46 -0.58 -10.68 -4.36
N LEU A 47 -0.25 -9.68 -5.18
CA LEU A 47 -0.47 -8.28 -4.84
C LEU A 47 -1.96 -7.96 -4.69
N ALA A 48 -2.79 -8.46 -5.61
CA ALA A 48 -4.23 -8.26 -5.57
C ALA A 48 -4.85 -8.90 -4.31
N ASP A 49 -4.40 -10.10 -3.94
CA ASP A 49 -4.87 -10.79 -2.74
C ASP A 49 -4.53 -10.01 -1.47
N LEU A 50 -3.32 -9.45 -1.41
CA LEU A 50 -2.91 -8.64 -0.26
C LEU A 50 -3.73 -7.35 -0.15
N SER A 51 -4.00 -6.69 -1.28
CA SER A 51 -4.85 -5.50 -1.32
C SER A 51 -6.27 -5.80 -0.83
N ALA A 52 -6.82 -6.96 -1.22
CA ALA A 52 -8.15 -7.38 -0.79
C ALA A 52 -8.22 -7.56 0.72
N LEU A 53 -7.18 -8.11 1.34
CA LEU A 53 -7.11 -8.25 2.80
C LEU A 53 -7.11 -6.90 3.51
N ARG A 54 -6.42 -5.92 2.96
CA ARG A 54 -6.40 -4.55 3.50
C ARG A 54 -7.76 -3.88 3.39
N GLU A 55 -8.45 -4.07 2.27
CA GLU A 55 -9.79 -3.52 2.05
C GLU A 55 -10.81 -4.09 3.04
N GLU A 56 -10.66 -5.35 3.43
CA GLU A 56 -11.52 -5.94 4.46
C GLU A 56 -11.26 -5.33 5.84
N ALA A 57 -10.01 -5.03 6.16
CA ALA A 57 -9.61 -4.55 7.48
C ALA A 57 -9.96 -3.07 7.71
N PHE A 58 -9.87 -2.25 6.66
CA PHE A 58 -9.96 -0.80 6.79
C PHE A 58 -11.01 -0.20 5.86
N SER A 59 -11.66 0.86 6.35
CA SER A 59 -12.60 1.66 5.57
C SER A 59 -12.29 3.14 5.70
N ASN A 60 -12.94 3.96 4.88
CA ASN A 60 -12.73 5.42 4.86
C ASN A 60 -11.26 5.80 4.70
N VAL A 61 -10.58 5.09 3.79
CA VAL A 61 -9.15 5.23 3.57
C VAL A 61 -8.85 6.51 2.80
N VAL A 62 -7.94 7.31 3.34
CA VAL A 62 -7.44 8.52 2.68
C VAL A 62 -5.93 8.44 2.60
N VAL A 63 -5.37 8.66 1.42
CA VAL A 63 -3.93 8.72 1.20
C VAL A 63 -3.55 10.15 0.85
N THR A 64 -2.64 10.72 1.61
CA THR A 64 -2.10 12.06 1.37
C THR A 64 -0.60 11.92 1.10
N PHE A 65 -0.11 12.63 0.09
CA PHE A 65 1.31 12.61 -0.25
C PHE A 65 2.01 13.84 0.31
N ARG A 66 3.08 13.62 1.08
CA ARG A 66 3.94 14.67 1.62
C ARG A 66 5.12 14.95 0.69
N GLY A 67 5.50 13.98 -0.12
CA GLY A 67 6.55 14.08 -1.13
C GLY A 67 6.28 13.09 -2.23
N LEU A 68 6.54 13.49 -3.47
CA LEU A 68 6.30 12.64 -4.63
C LEU A 68 7.30 13.04 -5.71
N ASP A 69 8.34 12.25 -5.89
CA ASP A 69 9.49 12.58 -6.73
C ASP A 69 9.87 11.45 -7.66
N GLU A 70 10.57 11.80 -8.73
CA GLU A 70 11.13 10.86 -9.70
C GLU A 70 12.64 11.05 -9.78
N VAL A 71 13.37 9.93 -9.85
CA VAL A 71 14.81 9.93 -10.08
C VAL A 71 15.14 8.79 -11.04
N GLY A 72 15.53 9.10 -12.27
CA GLY A 72 15.84 8.08 -13.27
C GLY A 72 14.66 7.16 -13.50
N ASN A 73 14.87 5.87 -13.34
CA ASN A 73 13.84 4.84 -13.52
C ASN A 73 13.07 4.53 -12.24
N LYS A 74 13.11 5.45 -11.26
CA LYS A 74 12.48 5.26 -9.95
C LYS A 74 11.51 6.38 -9.64
N ALA A 75 10.56 6.09 -8.76
CA ALA A 75 9.75 7.11 -8.11
C ALA A 75 9.73 6.84 -6.61
N VAL A 76 9.60 7.91 -5.84
CA VAL A 76 9.56 7.86 -4.37
C VAL A 76 8.36 8.65 -3.90
N ALA A 77 7.60 8.07 -3.00
CA ALA A 77 6.45 8.73 -2.39
C ALA A 77 6.56 8.66 -0.86
N GLU A 78 6.50 9.82 -0.23
CA GLU A 78 6.28 9.90 1.21
C GLU A 78 4.79 10.18 1.42
N TRP A 79 4.12 9.30 2.16
CA TRP A 79 2.67 9.32 2.26
C TRP A 79 2.20 9.20 3.70
N LEU A 80 0.95 9.62 3.90
CA LEU A 80 0.21 9.39 5.12
C LEU A 80 -1.09 8.68 4.74
N VAL A 81 -1.36 7.54 5.35
CA VAL A 81 -2.62 6.83 5.22
C VAL A 81 -3.41 7.03 6.50
N GLU A 82 -4.68 7.40 6.36
CA GLU A 82 -5.63 7.46 7.46
C GLU A 82 -6.79 6.54 7.13
N ALA A 83 -7.27 5.80 8.11
CA ALA A 83 -8.35 4.84 7.90
C ALA A 83 -9.02 4.49 9.22
N ASP A 84 -10.19 3.84 9.11
CA ASP A 84 -10.91 3.28 10.26
C ASP A 84 -10.76 1.76 10.24
N HIS A 85 -10.42 1.17 11.37
CA HIS A 85 -10.28 -0.28 11.52
C HIS A 85 -11.65 -0.90 11.74
N THR A 86 -12.32 -1.27 10.66
CA THR A 86 -13.72 -1.73 10.67
C THR A 86 -13.90 -3.20 10.30
N GLY A 87 -12.83 -3.90 10.00
CA GLY A 87 -12.85 -5.32 9.70
C GLY A 87 -11.64 -6.03 10.31
N PRO A 88 -11.56 -7.36 10.17
CA PRO A 88 -10.44 -8.11 10.73
C PRO A 88 -9.13 -7.80 10.01
N LEU A 89 -8.06 -7.55 10.77
CA LEU A 89 -6.71 -7.41 10.23
C LEU A 89 -5.96 -8.72 10.47
N VAL A 90 -5.66 -9.42 9.39
CA VAL A 90 -4.94 -10.69 9.44
C VAL A 90 -3.43 -10.40 9.50
N LEU A 91 -2.79 -10.78 10.60
CA LEU A 91 -1.35 -10.59 10.80
C LEU A 91 -0.58 -11.85 10.38
N SER A 92 -1.17 -13.01 10.57
CA SER A 92 -0.62 -14.32 10.20
C SER A 92 -1.76 -15.33 10.18
N GLU A 93 -1.45 -16.60 9.82
CA GLU A 93 -2.46 -17.67 9.83
C GLU A 93 -3.15 -17.83 11.19
N ASP A 94 -2.43 -17.55 12.29
CA ASP A 94 -2.91 -17.77 13.65
C ASP A 94 -3.25 -16.47 14.40
N SER A 95 -3.11 -15.32 13.76
CA SER A 95 -3.24 -14.03 14.44
C SER A 95 -4.10 -13.06 13.64
N VAL A 96 -5.22 -12.68 14.21
CA VAL A 96 -6.16 -11.73 13.62
C VAL A 96 -6.53 -10.70 14.70
N LEU A 97 -6.48 -9.42 14.31
CA LEU A 97 -7.00 -8.34 15.14
C LEU A 97 -8.43 -8.03 14.67
N GLU A 98 -9.40 -8.33 15.51
CA GLU A 98 -10.80 -8.07 15.21
C GLU A 98 -11.06 -6.56 15.10
N ALA A 99 -12.10 -6.18 14.35
CA ALA A 99 -12.46 -4.78 14.13
C ALA A 99 -12.64 -4.03 15.45
N THR A 100 -11.99 -2.87 15.58
CA THR A 100 -12.07 -2.03 16.77
C THR A 100 -12.83 -0.73 16.56
N GLY A 101 -13.07 -0.35 15.31
CA GLY A 101 -13.65 0.95 14.97
C GLY A 101 -12.69 2.12 15.17
N ARG A 102 -11.45 1.88 15.56
CA ARG A 102 -10.48 2.95 15.82
C ARG A 102 -9.97 3.56 14.54
N HIS A 103 -9.76 4.87 14.60
CA HIS A 103 -9.11 5.61 13.52
C HIS A 103 -7.61 5.47 13.66
N VAL A 104 -6.92 5.17 12.55
CA VAL A 104 -5.47 5.01 12.54
C VAL A 104 -4.83 5.96 11.54
N GLN A 105 -3.59 6.34 11.82
CA GLN A 105 -2.76 7.17 10.95
C GLN A 105 -1.42 6.47 10.79
N LEU A 106 -0.99 6.27 9.54
CA LEU A 106 0.25 5.57 9.27
C LEU A 106 1.06 6.34 8.24
N PRO A 107 2.20 6.95 8.64
CA PRO A 107 3.13 7.53 7.69
C PRO A 107 4.05 6.46 7.13
N GLY A 108 4.46 6.63 5.90
CA GLY A 108 5.37 5.69 5.26
C GLY A 108 6.02 6.26 4.03
N VAL A 109 6.92 5.46 3.45
CA VAL A 109 7.66 5.78 2.23
C VAL A 109 7.65 4.55 1.33
N THR A 110 7.38 4.77 0.05
CA THR A 110 7.50 3.72 -0.96
C THR A 110 8.49 4.15 -2.03
N VAL A 111 9.40 3.24 -2.38
CA VAL A 111 10.35 3.40 -3.48
C VAL A 111 9.99 2.37 -4.54
N ALA A 112 9.77 2.81 -5.76
CA ALA A 112 9.38 1.93 -6.86
C ALA A 112 10.37 2.02 -8.03
N ASP A 113 10.65 0.86 -8.62
CA ASP A 113 11.42 0.74 -9.86
C ASP A 113 10.44 0.42 -11.00
N PHE A 114 10.67 1.01 -12.16
CA PHE A 114 9.76 0.91 -13.30
C PHE A 114 10.34 0.15 -14.47
N ARG A 115 9.46 -0.48 -15.25
CA ARG A 115 9.76 -1.07 -16.55
C ARG A 115 8.58 -0.79 -17.47
N ASP A 116 8.87 -0.16 -18.62
CA ASP A 116 7.85 0.16 -19.63
C ASP A 116 6.65 0.95 -19.05
N GLY A 117 6.94 1.88 -18.15
CA GLY A 117 5.92 2.75 -17.56
C GLY A 117 5.11 2.13 -16.43
N LYS A 118 5.42 0.90 -16.03
CA LYS A 118 4.75 0.20 -14.94
C LYS A 118 5.72 -0.13 -13.83
N ILE A 119 5.21 -0.25 -12.61
CA ILE A 119 6.01 -0.64 -11.45
C ILE A 119 6.37 -2.12 -11.57
N ARG A 120 7.67 -2.42 -11.57
CA ARG A 120 8.15 -3.80 -11.60
C ARG A 120 8.60 -4.30 -10.23
N SER A 121 9.02 -3.38 -9.35
CA SER A 121 9.36 -3.74 -7.98
C SER A 121 9.16 -2.53 -7.08
N PHE A 122 8.86 -2.76 -5.83
CA PHE A 122 8.72 -1.68 -4.86
C PHE A 122 9.08 -2.14 -3.46
N ARG A 123 9.45 -1.18 -2.63
CA ARG A 123 9.73 -1.38 -1.20
C ARG A 123 8.97 -0.31 -0.44
N THR A 124 8.19 -0.75 0.54
CA THR A 124 7.40 0.14 1.37
C THR A 124 7.88 0.03 2.81
N TYR A 125 8.14 1.17 3.42
CA TYR A 125 8.64 1.27 4.79
C TYR A 125 7.65 2.03 5.64
N PHE A 126 7.23 1.43 6.73
CA PHE A 126 6.37 2.07 7.73
C PHE A 126 6.57 1.39 9.08
N ASP A 127 6.11 2.04 10.14
CA ASP A 127 6.20 1.51 11.50
C ASP A 127 4.97 0.65 11.79
N ASP A 128 5.09 -0.66 11.58
CA ASP A 128 4.00 -1.61 11.79
C ASP A 128 3.64 -1.76 13.27
N LEU A 129 4.60 -1.56 14.17
CA LEU A 129 4.33 -1.58 15.62
C LEU A 129 3.40 -0.42 16.01
N SER A 130 3.66 0.77 15.46
CA SER A 130 2.79 1.92 15.68
C SER A 130 1.36 1.66 15.23
N LEU A 131 1.19 1.01 14.07
CA LEU A 131 -0.13 0.66 13.56
C LEU A 131 -0.85 -0.29 14.55
N ILE A 132 -0.16 -1.33 14.98
CA ILE A 132 -0.72 -2.30 15.93
C ILE A 132 -1.08 -1.64 17.25
N GLU A 133 -0.21 -0.78 17.78
CA GLU A 133 -0.47 -0.05 19.02
C GLU A 133 -1.71 0.85 18.91
N GLN A 134 -1.90 1.51 17.78
CA GLN A 134 -3.09 2.33 17.55
C GLN A 134 -4.36 1.47 17.54
N ILE A 135 -4.29 0.29 16.96
CA ILE A 135 -5.43 -0.62 16.85
C ILE A 135 -5.79 -1.20 18.22
N VAL A 136 -4.82 -1.65 19.01
CA VAL A 136 -5.07 -2.25 20.31
C VAL A 136 -5.23 -1.22 21.42
N GLY A 137 -4.93 0.05 21.16
CA GLY A 137 -5.08 1.13 22.12
C GLY A 137 -4.00 1.16 23.19
N ALA A 138 -2.82 0.67 22.88
CA ALA A 138 -1.69 0.65 23.79
C ALA A 138 -0.89 1.95 23.74
#